data_a6005628686a73ab3bf3e970e201f6cf
#
_entry.id   a6005628686a73ab3bf3e970e201f6cf
#
_cell.length_a   1.000
_cell.length_b   1.000
_cell.length_c   1.000
_cell.angle_alpha   90.00
_cell.angle_beta   90.00
_cell.angle_gamma   90.00
#
_symmetry.space_group_name_H-M   'P 1'
#
loop_
_entity.id
_entity.type
_entity.pdbx_description
1 polymer ?
#
loop_
_entity_poly.entity_id
_entity_poly.type
_entity_poly.pdbx_seq_one_letter_code
_entity_poly.pdbx_strand_id
1 'polypeptide(L)'
;MKRFLMALTGVLSMTAANSQEVKTVTPENCKGACIVENIMTRTSVRRYTDQTVSAEIIETLLRAGMAAPTAVNRQPWHFIVVTDKEKLAGLAEANPNAGMVRRAPLAIVVCGDMSKALEGPLQAYWIQDCSAATENILLAAHAMGLGAVWTGTYPNQSREEGVRRVLGLPESIVPLNTLVIGYPAEQPQPKDKWRPENVSYNVYGGQK
;
A
#
# COMPACT_ATOMS: atom_id res chain seq x y z
N MET A 1 -7.45 73.17 8.25
CA MET A 1 -6.73 72.33 7.33
C MET A 1 -6.35 71.05 8.09
N LYS A 2 -7.11 69.96 7.88
CA LYS A 2 -6.92 68.66 8.56
C LYS A 2 -6.01 67.78 7.69
N ARG A 3 -4.85 67.37 8.22
CA ARG A 3 -3.97 66.40 7.58
C ARG A 3 -4.49 64.98 7.87
N PHE A 4 -4.85 64.23 6.84
CA PHE A 4 -5.17 62.80 6.90
C PHE A 4 -3.86 62.02 6.88
N LEU A 5 -3.64 61.19 7.92
CA LEU A 5 -2.55 60.25 8.00
C LEU A 5 -3.10 58.89 7.55
N MET A 6 -2.68 58.42 6.37
CA MET A 6 -2.99 57.06 5.92
C MET A 6 -2.02 56.07 6.57
N ALA A 7 -2.54 55.20 7.42
CA ALA A 7 -1.81 54.06 7.93
C ALA A 7 -1.95 52.89 6.93
N LEU A 8 -0.82 52.45 6.36
CA LEU A 8 -0.73 51.31 5.47
C LEU A 8 -0.58 50.05 6.33
N THR A 9 -1.67 49.32 6.56
CA THR A 9 -1.63 48.01 7.22
C THR A 9 -1.29 46.94 6.18
N GLY A 10 -0.03 46.49 6.17
CA GLY A 10 0.40 45.35 5.41
C GLY A 10 -0.20 44.09 6.01
N VAL A 11 -1.07 43.41 5.26
CA VAL A 11 -1.57 42.09 5.60
C VAL A 11 -0.49 41.09 5.18
N LEU A 12 0.24 40.56 6.16
CA LEU A 12 1.16 39.43 5.97
C LEU A 12 0.31 38.19 5.87
N SER A 13 0.06 37.67 4.65
CA SER A 13 -0.59 36.37 4.45
C SER A 13 0.41 35.26 4.77
N MET A 14 0.32 34.74 5.97
CA MET A 14 0.94 33.48 6.32
C MET A 14 0.22 32.35 5.57
N THR A 15 0.84 31.82 4.54
CA THR A 15 0.44 30.52 3.96
C THR A 15 0.73 29.45 5.01
N ALA A 16 -0.31 29.02 5.72
CA ALA A 16 -0.25 27.85 6.57
C ALA A 16 0.07 26.64 5.68
N ALA A 17 1.27 26.08 5.85
CA ALA A 17 1.59 24.76 5.32
C ALA A 17 0.61 23.77 5.95
N ASN A 18 -0.25 23.18 5.12
CA ASN A 18 -1.25 22.20 5.52
C ASN A 18 -0.53 20.90 5.88
N SER A 19 -0.05 20.77 7.12
CA SER A 19 0.38 19.49 7.67
C SER A 19 -0.87 18.64 7.82
N GLN A 20 -1.09 17.71 6.89
CA GLN A 20 -2.13 16.71 7.04
C GLN A 20 -1.78 15.88 8.28
N GLU A 21 -2.52 16.08 9.37
CA GLU A 21 -2.47 15.20 10.53
C GLU A 21 -2.84 13.79 10.11
N VAL A 22 -1.95 12.84 10.43
CA VAL A 22 -2.24 11.41 10.29
C VAL A 22 -3.35 11.07 11.26
N LYS A 23 -4.56 10.90 10.74
CA LYS A 23 -5.71 10.49 11.56
C LYS A 23 -5.52 9.04 11.98
N THR A 24 -5.31 8.81 13.26
CA THR A 24 -5.42 7.46 13.84
C THR A 24 -6.85 6.97 13.63
N VAL A 25 -7.01 5.86 12.93
CA VAL A 25 -8.31 5.21 12.75
C VAL A 25 -8.64 4.49 14.04
N THR A 26 -9.63 5.01 14.79
CA THR A 26 -10.17 4.33 15.96
C THR A 26 -11.56 3.76 15.64
N PRO A 27 -11.99 2.65 16.27
CA PRO A 27 -13.31 2.05 16.03
C PRO A 27 -14.48 3.03 16.25
N GLU A 28 -14.27 4.07 17.05
CA GLU A 28 -15.30 5.04 17.44
C GLU A 28 -15.60 6.08 16.35
N ASN A 29 -14.65 6.32 15.40
CA ASN A 29 -14.80 7.33 14.33
C ASN A 29 -15.16 6.70 12.98
N CYS A 30 -15.22 5.36 12.86
CA CYS A 30 -15.51 4.69 11.61
C CYS A 30 -16.84 3.96 11.66
N LYS A 31 -17.88 4.56 11.09
CA LYS A 31 -19.13 3.87 10.76
C LYS A 31 -18.94 3.09 9.45
N GLY A 32 -19.75 2.07 9.19
CA GLY A 32 -19.62 1.21 8.00
C GLY A 32 -19.47 1.96 6.66
N ALA A 33 -20.07 3.14 6.52
CA ALA A 33 -19.91 4.02 5.36
C ALA A 33 -18.43 4.42 5.12
N CYS A 34 -17.65 4.67 6.18
CA CYS A 34 -16.24 5.05 6.06
C CYS A 34 -15.38 3.92 5.47
N ILE A 35 -15.73 2.65 5.76
CA ILE A 35 -14.99 1.50 5.22
C ILE A 35 -15.21 1.40 3.72
N VAL A 36 -16.47 1.52 3.26
CA VAL A 36 -16.80 1.47 1.83
C VAL A 36 -16.16 2.64 1.10
N GLU A 37 -16.23 3.85 1.66
CA GLU A 37 -15.58 5.04 1.09
C GLU A 37 -14.07 4.84 0.96
N ASN A 38 -13.40 4.32 1.99
CA ASN A 38 -11.96 4.02 1.96
C ASN A 38 -11.60 3.05 0.84
N ILE A 39 -12.42 2.00 0.60
CA ILE A 39 -12.22 1.05 -0.49
C ILE A 39 -12.39 1.74 -1.85
N MET A 40 -13.45 2.54 -2.01
CA MET A 40 -13.80 3.18 -3.28
C MET A 40 -12.85 4.32 -3.67
N THR A 41 -12.24 4.99 -2.68
CA THR A 41 -11.37 6.14 -2.89
C THR A 41 -9.89 5.81 -2.95
N ARG A 42 -9.48 4.61 -2.51
CA ARG A 42 -8.09 4.19 -2.58
C ARG A 42 -7.55 4.21 -4.02
N THR A 43 -6.43 4.88 -4.19
CA THR A 43 -5.71 4.95 -5.48
C THR A 43 -4.27 4.48 -5.33
N SER A 44 -3.62 4.16 -6.46
CA SER A 44 -2.19 3.87 -6.50
C SER A 44 -1.39 5.16 -6.57
N VAL A 45 -0.63 5.45 -5.51
CA VAL A 45 0.27 6.60 -5.40
C VAL A 45 1.69 6.18 -5.71
N ARG A 46 2.41 6.97 -6.53
CA ARG A 46 3.78 6.66 -6.99
C ARG A 46 4.78 7.77 -6.73
N ARG A 47 4.32 8.91 -6.17
CA ARG A 47 5.19 10.01 -5.73
C ARG A 47 4.97 10.26 -4.25
N TYR A 48 6.07 10.33 -3.52
CA TYR A 48 6.08 10.43 -2.07
C TYR A 48 6.93 11.62 -1.64
N THR A 49 6.65 12.14 -0.45
CA THR A 49 7.53 13.09 0.24
C THR A 49 8.69 12.35 0.89
N ASP A 50 9.70 13.08 1.35
CA ASP A 50 10.83 12.49 2.09
C ASP A 50 10.52 12.18 3.56
N GLN A 51 9.27 12.40 3.99
CA GLN A 51 8.84 12.13 5.37
C GLN A 51 8.89 10.63 5.65
N THR A 52 9.57 10.28 6.74
CA THR A 52 9.68 8.89 7.21
C THR A 52 8.35 8.40 7.79
N VAL A 53 8.07 7.10 7.60
CA VAL A 53 6.92 6.42 8.20
C VAL A 53 7.36 5.88 9.56
N SER A 54 6.62 6.20 10.63
CA SER A 54 6.99 5.78 11.98
C SER A 54 6.84 4.27 12.20
N ALA A 55 7.54 3.74 13.21
CA ALA A 55 7.49 2.32 13.55
C ALA A 55 6.08 1.86 13.95
N GLU A 56 5.30 2.72 14.64
CA GLU A 56 3.93 2.44 15.06
C GLU A 56 2.99 2.31 13.85
N ILE A 57 3.19 3.17 12.85
CA ILE A 57 2.43 3.09 11.60
C ILE A 57 2.78 1.81 10.85
N ILE A 58 4.08 1.47 10.74
CA ILE A 58 4.53 0.23 10.10
C ILE A 58 3.93 -0.99 10.81
N GLU A 59 3.95 -1.04 12.15
CA GLU A 59 3.35 -2.12 12.92
C GLU A 59 1.84 -2.23 12.64
N THR A 60 1.13 -1.11 12.57
CA THR A 60 -0.30 -1.09 12.25
C THR A 60 -0.59 -1.66 10.86
N LEU A 61 0.23 -1.31 9.86
CA LEU A 61 0.12 -1.86 8.50
C LEU A 61 0.34 -3.38 8.49
N LEU A 62 1.36 -3.86 9.21
CA LEU A 62 1.64 -5.30 9.29
C LEU A 62 0.52 -6.06 10.00
N ARG A 63 -0.02 -5.51 11.09
CA ARG A 63 -1.18 -6.10 11.79
C ARG A 63 -2.42 -6.16 10.90
N ALA A 64 -2.68 -5.13 10.09
CA ALA A 64 -3.76 -5.14 9.11
C ALA A 64 -3.55 -6.24 8.07
N GLY A 65 -2.33 -6.41 7.55
CA GLY A 65 -1.99 -7.51 6.65
C GLY A 65 -2.23 -8.88 7.29
N MET A 66 -1.75 -9.08 8.52
CA MET A 66 -1.91 -10.34 9.26
C MET A 66 -3.36 -10.63 9.69
N ALA A 67 -4.27 -9.66 9.61
CA ALA A 67 -5.69 -9.86 9.87
C ALA A 67 -6.44 -10.46 8.66
N ALA A 68 -5.79 -10.64 7.52
CA ALA A 68 -6.40 -11.24 6.34
C ALA A 68 -6.77 -12.71 6.57
N PRO A 69 -7.83 -13.23 5.91
CA PRO A 69 -8.11 -14.65 5.93
C PRO A 69 -7.06 -15.42 5.12
N THR A 70 -6.86 -16.69 5.48
CA THR A 70 -6.03 -17.64 4.71
C THR A 70 -6.68 -18.98 4.58
N ALA A 71 -6.30 -19.74 3.56
CA ALA A 71 -6.74 -21.10 3.38
C ALA A 71 -6.41 -21.95 4.64
N VAL A 72 -7.45 -22.51 5.27
CA VAL A 72 -7.38 -23.29 6.53
C VAL A 72 -6.53 -22.63 7.63
N ASN A 73 -6.50 -21.28 7.65
CA ASN A 73 -5.73 -20.50 8.62
C ASN A 73 -4.21 -20.80 8.63
N ARG A 74 -3.63 -21.12 7.48
CA ARG A 74 -2.21 -21.45 7.34
C ARG A 74 -1.27 -20.28 7.56
N GLN A 75 -1.71 -19.03 7.27
CA GLN A 75 -0.93 -17.81 7.44
C GLN A 75 0.46 -17.91 6.77
N PRO A 76 0.52 -18.26 5.48
CA PRO A 76 1.78 -18.53 4.81
C PRO A 76 2.54 -17.27 4.39
N TRP A 77 2.15 -16.13 4.91
CA TRP A 77 2.84 -14.87 4.60
C TRP A 77 4.10 -14.67 5.42
N HIS A 78 5.05 -13.96 4.82
CA HIS A 78 6.19 -13.36 5.46
C HIS A 78 6.36 -11.92 4.92
N PHE A 79 6.51 -10.94 5.81
CA PHE A 79 6.63 -9.54 5.43
C PHE A 79 8.05 -9.06 5.70
N ILE A 80 8.66 -8.38 4.72
CA ILE A 80 9.97 -7.77 4.87
C ILE A 80 9.82 -6.26 4.75
N VAL A 81 10.09 -5.56 5.84
CA VAL A 81 10.08 -4.09 5.89
C VAL A 81 11.44 -3.57 5.43
N VAL A 82 11.43 -2.69 4.45
CA VAL A 82 12.65 -2.12 3.85
C VAL A 82 12.58 -0.61 3.94
N THR A 83 13.50 -0.02 4.70
CA THR A 83 13.71 1.43 4.83
C THR A 83 15.13 1.83 4.45
N ASP A 84 16.03 0.86 4.31
CA ASP A 84 17.40 1.06 3.89
C ASP A 84 17.46 1.50 2.42
N LYS A 85 18.16 2.61 2.15
CA LYS A 85 18.20 3.24 0.82
C LYS A 85 18.86 2.38 -0.25
N GLU A 86 19.89 1.59 0.11
CA GLU A 86 20.57 0.71 -0.84
C GLU A 86 19.65 -0.45 -1.22
N LYS A 87 18.94 -1.02 -0.25
CA LYS A 87 17.96 -2.08 -0.48
C LYS A 87 16.78 -1.58 -1.32
N LEU A 88 16.26 -0.38 -1.03
CA LEU A 88 15.20 0.25 -1.85
C LEU A 88 15.69 0.49 -3.29
N ALA A 89 16.93 0.93 -3.48
CA ALA A 89 17.52 1.08 -4.81
C ALA A 89 17.62 -0.26 -5.53
N GLY A 90 18.10 -1.31 -4.86
CA GLY A 90 18.19 -2.65 -5.41
C GLY A 90 16.81 -3.25 -5.79
N LEU A 91 15.77 -3.01 -4.98
CA LEU A 91 14.40 -3.42 -5.31
C LEU A 91 13.87 -2.69 -6.56
N ALA A 92 14.21 -1.42 -6.76
CA ALA A 92 13.85 -0.68 -7.96
C ALA A 92 14.56 -1.23 -9.21
N GLU A 93 15.78 -1.74 -9.09
CA GLU A 93 16.53 -2.40 -10.18
C GLU A 93 15.96 -3.79 -10.49
N ALA A 94 15.56 -4.52 -9.45
CA ALA A 94 14.94 -5.85 -9.61
C ALA A 94 13.59 -5.80 -10.37
N ASN A 95 12.89 -4.66 -10.34
CA ASN A 95 11.63 -4.47 -11.05
C ASN A 95 11.62 -3.13 -11.82
N PRO A 96 11.88 -3.12 -13.13
CA PRO A 96 11.91 -1.89 -13.93
C PRO A 96 10.61 -1.06 -13.87
N ASN A 97 9.46 -1.70 -13.58
CA ASN A 97 8.18 -1.02 -13.44
C ASN A 97 7.95 -0.43 -12.04
N ALA A 98 8.90 -0.60 -11.12
CA ALA A 98 8.85 -0.15 -9.75
C ALA A 98 9.89 0.93 -9.42
N GLY A 99 10.32 1.73 -10.38
CA GLY A 99 11.36 2.76 -10.20
C GLY A 99 11.08 3.76 -9.07
N MET A 100 9.79 3.93 -8.68
CA MET A 100 9.41 4.80 -7.55
C MET A 100 9.92 4.28 -6.20
N VAL A 101 10.21 2.99 -6.06
CA VAL A 101 10.74 2.38 -4.82
C VAL A 101 12.02 3.09 -4.37
N ARG A 102 12.90 3.47 -5.31
CA ARG A 102 14.16 4.16 -5.01
C ARG A 102 13.99 5.47 -4.21
N ARG A 103 12.84 6.14 -4.37
CA ARG A 103 12.55 7.43 -3.75
C ARG A 103 11.50 7.34 -2.62
N ALA A 104 10.99 6.17 -2.36
CA ALA A 104 10.02 5.99 -1.28
C ALA A 104 10.74 5.86 0.07
N PRO A 105 10.11 6.31 1.17
CA PRO A 105 10.65 6.13 2.51
C PRO A 105 10.51 4.69 3.03
N LEU A 106 9.61 3.90 2.44
CA LEU A 106 9.25 2.56 2.91
C LEU A 106 8.84 1.66 1.75
N ALA A 107 9.29 0.42 1.78
CA ALA A 107 8.69 -0.69 1.04
C ALA A 107 8.38 -1.85 2.00
N ILE A 108 7.28 -2.55 1.73
CA ILE A 108 6.96 -3.84 2.38
C ILE A 108 6.91 -4.89 1.28
N VAL A 109 7.83 -5.86 1.33
CA VAL A 109 7.81 -7.00 0.42
C VAL A 109 6.97 -8.09 1.05
N VAL A 110 5.86 -8.45 0.40
CA VAL A 110 4.98 -9.53 0.82
C VAL A 110 5.44 -10.79 0.15
N CYS A 111 5.76 -11.79 0.94
CA CYS A 111 6.26 -13.09 0.49
C CYS A 111 5.35 -14.23 0.97
N GLY A 112 5.31 -15.32 0.20
CA GLY A 112 4.82 -16.58 0.67
C GLY A 112 5.94 -17.40 1.31
N ASP A 113 5.67 -17.98 2.47
CA ASP A 113 6.49 -18.98 3.13
C ASP A 113 5.99 -20.38 2.73
N MET A 114 6.71 -21.04 1.82
CA MET A 114 6.30 -22.32 1.26
C MET A 114 6.31 -23.45 2.30
N SER A 115 7.03 -23.27 3.41
CA SER A 115 7.01 -24.23 4.52
C SER A 115 5.69 -24.22 5.31
N LYS A 116 4.91 -23.12 5.20
CA LYS A 116 3.59 -22.95 5.84
C LYS A 116 2.44 -23.12 4.85
N ALA A 117 2.69 -22.97 3.56
CA ALA A 117 1.68 -23.14 2.51
C ALA A 117 1.08 -24.55 2.54
N LEU A 118 -0.08 -24.71 1.93
CA LEU A 118 -0.65 -26.03 1.70
C LEU A 118 0.22 -26.79 0.71
N GLU A 119 0.11 -28.12 0.73
CA GLU A 119 0.91 -28.99 -0.13
C GLU A 119 0.18 -29.34 -1.43
N GLY A 120 0.94 -29.82 -2.42
CA GLY A 120 0.43 -30.31 -3.69
C GLY A 120 -0.36 -29.26 -4.49
N PRO A 121 -1.47 -29.63 -5.12
CA PRO A 121 -2.27 -28.70 -5.96
C PRO A 121 -2.82 -27.50 -5.19
N LEU A 122 -2.97 -27.60 -3.88
CA LEU A 122 -3.50 -26.56 -3.02
C LEU A 122 -2.43 -25.54 -2.61
N GLN A 123 -1.16 -25.79 -2.91
CA GLN A 123 -0.08 -24.86 -2.57
C GLN A 123 -0.33 -23.46 -3.14
N ALA A 124 -0.89 -23.37 -4.35
CA ALA A 124 -1.17 -22.10 -5.02
C ALA A 124 -2.08 -21.13 -4.23
N TYR A 125 -2.79 -21.59 -3.19
CA TYR A 125 -3.56 -20.70 -2.31
C TYR A 125 -2.71 -19.65 -1.60
N TRP A 126 -1.40 -19.89 -1.42
CA TRP A 126 -0.52 -18.89 -0.84
C TRP A 126 -0.57 -17.55 -1.58
N ILE A 127 -0.81 -17.58 -2.89
CA ILE A 127 -0.94 -16.37 -3.72
C ILE A 127 -2.17 -15.57 -3.31
N GLN A 128 -3.30 -16.25 -3.10
CA GLN A 128 -4.55 -15.62 -2.67
C GLN A 128 -4.42 -15.09 -1.25
N ASP A 129 -3.85 -15.89 -0.34
CA ASP A 129 -3.63 -15.53 1.06
C ASP A 129 -2.75 -14.26 1.18
N CYS A 130 -1.60 -14.24 0.50
CA CYS A 130 -0.71 -13.10 0.47
C CYS A 130 -1.30 -11.89 -0.27
N SER A 131 -2.17 -12.11 -1.27
CA SER A 131 -2.89 -11.03 -1.96
C SER A 131 -3.93 -10.38 -1.06
N ALA A 132 -4.66 -11.17 -0.26
CA ALA A 132 -5.60 -10.64 0.73
C ALA A 132 -4.88 -9.79 1.79
N ALA A 133 -3.74 -10.28 2.29
CA ALA A 133 -2.90 -9.52 3.22
C ALA A 133 -2.37 -8.21 2.59
N THR A 134 -1.97 -8.26 1.33
CA THR A 134 -1.54 -7.10 0.56
C THR A 134 -2.62 -6.02 0.48
N GLU A 135 -3.86 -6.40 0.10
CA GLU A 135 -4.95 -5.42 -0.02
C GLU A 135 -5.31 -4.82 1.34
N ASN A 136 -5.29 -5.60 2.42
CA ASN A 136 -5.48 -5.06 3.77
C ASN A 136 -4.45 -3.98 4.12
N ILE A 137 -3.17 -4.19 3.78
CA ILE A 137 -2.12 -3.18 3.99
C ILE A 137 -2.39 -1.92 3.15
N LEU A 138 -2.80 -2.07 1.89
CA LEU A 138 -3.11 -0.94 1.01
C LEU A 138 -4.29 -0.11 1.53
N LEU A 139 -5.34 -0.76 2.02
CA LEU A 139 -6.52 -0.11 2.61
C LEU A 139 -6.16 0.59 3.92
N ALA A 140 -5.37 -0.06 4.78
CA ALA A 140 -4.89 0.54 6.02
C ALA A 140 -4.01 1.77 5.75
N ALA A 141 -3.08 1.68 4.79
CA ALA A 141 -2.24 2.80 4.39
C ALA A 141 -3.09 4.00 3.94
N HIS A 142 -4.11 3.76 3.08
CA HIS A 142 -5.01 4.80 2.61
C HIS A 142 -5.82 5.44 3.75
N ALA A 143 -6.39 4.62 4.64
CA ALA A 143 -7.13 5.09 5.81
C ALA A 143 -6.29 5.96 6.76
N MET A 144 -4.97 5.71 6.81
CA MET A 144 -4.01 6.47 7.62
C MET A 144 -3.43 7.69 6.88
N GLY A 145 -3.92 8.03 5.68
CA GLY A 145 -3.44 9.17 4.89
C GLY A 145 -2.12 8.91 4.16
N LEU A 146 -1.65 7.65 4.10
CA LEU A 146 -0.49 7.27 3.32
C LEU A 146 -0.87 6.96 1.87
N GLY A 147 0.07 7.21 0.97
CA GLY A 147 0.03 6.73 -0.41
C GLY A 147 0.71 5.37 -0.51
N ALA A 148 0.11 4.47 -1.30
CA ALA A 148 0.70 3.16 -1.55
C ALA A 148 0.45 2.68 -2.97
N VAL A 149 1.33 1.80 -3.47
CA VAL A 149 1.14 1.09 -4.74
C VAL A 149 1.64 -0.34 -4.65
N TRP A 150 0.89 -1.25 -5.26
CA TRP A 150 1.28 -2.64 -5.49
C TRP A 150 2.15 -2.75 -6.73
N THR A 151 3.36 -3.29 -6.59
CA THR A 151 4.23 -3.65 -7.70
C THR A 151 4.46 -5.16 -7.72
N GLY A 152 3.99 -5.84 -8.77
CA GLY A 152 4.05 -7.31 -8.87
C GLY A 152 5.47 -7.83 -9.06
N THR A 153 5.82 -8.89 -8.34
CA THR A 153 7.05 -9.66 -8.47
C THR A 153 6.73 -11.02 -9.08
N TYR A 154 6.03 -11.87 -8.36
CA TYR A 154 5.55 -13.17 -8.85
C TYR A 154 4.46 -12.99 -9.92
N PRO A 155 4.38 -13.83 -10.97
CA PRO A 155 5.23 -14.97 -11.29
C PRO A 155 6.38 -14.65 -12.26
N ASN A 156 6.94 -13.46 -12.23
CA ASN A 156 8.04 -13.08 -13.12
C ASN A 156 9.37 -13.52 -12.50
N GLN A 157 9.96 -14.59 -13.05
CA GLN A 157 11.17 -15.23 -12.53
C GLN A 157 12.33 -14.23 -12.36
N SER A 158 12.59 -13.36 -13.34
CA SER A 158 13.71 -12.41 -13.25
C SER A 158 13.53 -11.39 -12.12
N ARG A 159 12.28 -10.98 -11.84
CA ARG A 159 11.97 -10.10 -10.70
C ARG A 159 12.10 -10.85 -9.38
N GLU A 160 11.63 -12.09 -9.31
CA GLU A 160 11.77 -12.92 -8.11
C GLU A 160 13.25 -13.12 -7.75
N GLU A 161 14.08 -13.49 -8.72
CA GLU A 161 15.54 -13.64 -8.55
C GLU A 161 16.20 -12.33 -8.13
N GLY A 162 15.80 -11.21 -8.72
CA GLY A 162 16.27 -9.87 -8.36
C GLY A 162 15.96 -9.53 -6.91
N VAL A 163 14.69 -9.65 -6.50
CA VAL A 163 14.24 -9.38 -5.12
C VAL A 163 14.91 -10.35 -4.13
N ARG A 164 15.01 -11.62 -4.48
CA ARG A 164 15.68 -12.65 -3.67
C ARG A 164 17.14 -12.28 -3.39
N ARG A 165 17.86 -11.85 -4.40
CA ARG A 165 19.28 -11.43 -4.28
C ARG A 165 19.43 -10.19 -3.40
N VAL A 166 18.57 -9.18 -3.58
CA VAL A 166 18.62 -7.94 -2.81
C VAL A 166 18.35 -8.17 -1.33
N LEU A 167 17.40 -9.05 -1.00
CA LEU A 167 16.94 -9.28 0.38
C LEU A 167 17.52 -10.54 1.03
N GLY A 168 18.29 -11.36 0.30
CA GLY A 168 18.87 -12.59 0.83
C GLY A 168 17.83 -13.67 1.14
N LEU A 169 16.76 -13.79 0.31
CA LEU A 169 15.67 -14.71 0.60
C LEU A 169 16.10 -16.16 0.40
N PRO A 170 15.80 -17.06 1.35
CA PRO A 170 15.97 -18.49 1.16
C PRO A 170 14.97 -19.03 0.13
N GLU A 171 15.21 -20.24 -0.38
CA GLU A 171 14.38 -20.84 -1.43
C GLU A 171 12.91 -20.98 -1.02
N SER A 172 12.64 -21.28 0.24
CA SER A 172 11.29 -21.42 0.80
C SER A 172 10.47 -20.10 0.87
N ILE A 173 11.12 -18.95 0.72
CA ILE A 173 10.43 -17.63 0.78
C ILE A 173 10.30 -17.08 -0.63
N VAL A 174 9.06 -16.99 -1.14
CA VAL A 174 8.75 -16.56 -2.51
C VAL A 174 8.15 -15.15 -2.49
N PRO A 175 8.83 -14.14 -3.08
CA PRO A 175 8.32 -12.76 -3.07
C PRO A 175 7.14 -12.61 -4.03
N LEU A 176 5.95 -12.29 -3.50
CA LEU A 176 4.74 -12.07 -4.30
C LEU A 176 4.74 -10.67 -4.94
N ASN A 177 4.97 -9.67 -4.11
CA ASN A 177 4.93 -8.27 -4.55
C ASN A 177 5.74 -7.37 -3.60
N THR A 178 5.96 -6.12 -4.06
CA THR A 178 6.52 -5.05 -3.25
C THR A 178 5.49 -3.93 -3.14
N LEU A 179 5.06 -3.63 -1.94
CA LEU A 179 4.26 -2.45 -1.61
C LEU A 179 5.19 -1.27 -1.38
N VAL A 180 5.01 -0.21 -2.17
CA VAL A 180 5.76 1.03 -2.02
C VAL A 180 4.88 2.01 -1.27
N ILE A 181 5.34 2.53 -0.13
CA ILE A 181 4.51 3.26 0.83
C ILE A 181 5.23 4.53 1.28
N GLY A 182 4.47 5.61 1.47
CA GLY A 182 4.97 6.87 2.00
C GLY A 182 3.88 7.93 2.06
N TYR A 183 4.21 9.11 2.57
CA TYR A 183 3.28 10.24 2.52
C TYR A 183 3.17 10.74 1.08
N PRO A 184 1.93 10.90 0.55
CA PRO A 184 1.72 11.20 -0.86
C PRO A 184 2.19 12.61 -1.22
N ALA A 185 2.97 12.75 -2.29
CA ALA A 185 3.31 14.01 -2.95
C ALA A 185 2.40 14.28 -4.17
N GLU A 186 1.38 13.45 -4.36
CA GLU A 186 0.36 13.56 -5.40
C GLU A 186 -0.98 13.05 -4.88
N GLN A 187 -2.07 13.49 -5.50
CA GLN A 187 -3.42 13.05 -5.16
C GLN A 187 -4.14 12.57 -6.42
N PRO A 188 -3.87 11.34 -6.88
CA PRO A 188 -4.54 10.77 -8.05
C PRO A 188 -6.03 10.59 -7.74
N GLN A 189 -6.87 10.96 -8.72
CA GLN A 189 -8.31 10.83 -8.57
C GLN A 189 -8.74 9.36 -8.63
N PRO A 190 -9.71 8.95 -7.78
CA PRO A 190 -10.34 7.65 -7.88
C PRO A 190 -10.97 7.45 -9.27
N LYS A 191 -10.92 6.20 -9.75
CA LYS A 191 -11.52 5.83 -11.04
C LYS A 191 -12.78 5.02 -10.79
N ASP A 192 -13.87 5.37 -11.43
CA ASP A 192 -15.02 4.49 -11.52
C ASP A 192 -14.66 3.27 -12.37
N LYS A 193 -14.68 2.10 -11.72
CA LYS A 193 -14.35 0.81 -12.32
C LYS A 193 -15.56 -0.09 -12.44
N TRP A 194 -16.75 0.45 -12.14
CA TRP A 194 -17.97 -0.33 -12.29
C TRP A 194 -18.18 -0.73 -13.75
N ARG A 195 -18.40 -2.02 -13.97
CA ARG A 195 -18.67 -2.61 -15.26
C ARG A 195 -19.77 -3.65 -15.08
N PRO A 196 -21.04 -3.30 -15.39
CA PRO A 196 -22.17 -4.22 -15.22
C PRO A 196 -22.02 -5.50 -16.06
N GLU A 197 -21.31 -5.43 -17.19
CA GLU A 197 -21.00 -6.59 -18.03
C GLU A 197 -20.13 -7.66 -17.35
N ASN A 198 -19.47 -7.31 -16.23
CA ASN A 198 -18.71 -8.25 -15.42
C ASN A 198 -19.56 -8.94 -14.33
N VAL A 199 -20.89 -8.69 -14.32
CA VAL A 199 -21.79 -9.23 -13.32
C VAL A 199 -22.82 -10.13 -14.00
N SER A 200 -22.94 -11.34 -13.51
CA SER A 200 -23.99 -12.31 -13.93
C SER A 200 -24.75 -12.76 -12.71
N TYR A 201 -26.04 -13.04 -12.87
CA TYR A 201 -26.91 -13.51 -11.79
C TYR A 201 -27.22 -15.00 -11.96
N ASN A 202 -26.99 -15.77 -10.90
CA ASN A 202 -27.22 -17.22 -10.76
C ASN A 202 -26.40 -18.12 -11.69
N VAL A 203 -26.25 -17.77 -12.97
CA VAL A 203 -25.44 -18.49 -13.97
C VAL A 203 -24.62 -17.50 -14.77
N TYR A 204 -23.54 -17.97 -15.41
CA TYR A 204 -22.74 -17.11 -16.30
C TYR A 204 -23.61 -16.55 -17.43
N GLY A 205 -23.56 -15.22 -17.63
CA GLY A 205 -24.42 -14.52 -18.59
C GLY A 205 -25.86 -14.30 -18.14
N GLY A 206 -26.26 -14.78 -16.95
CA GLY A 206 -27.61 -14.57 -16.41
C GLY A 206 -27.89 -13.11 -16.10
N GLN A 207 -29.11 -12.65 -16.45
CA GLN A 207 -29.60 -11.29 -16.16
C GLN A 207 -30.32 -11.25 -14.80
N LYS A 208 -30.44 -10.02 -14.21
CA LYS A 208 -31.17 -9.80 -12.96
C LYS A 208 -32.67 -9.84 -13.21
#